data_d9068c9d42a125549a4432586dff95a2
#
_entry.id   d9068c9d42a125549a4432586dff95a2
#
_cell.length_a   1.000
_cell.length_b   1.000
_cell.length_c   1.000
_cell.angle_alpha   90.00
_cell.angle_beta   90.00
_cell.angle_gamma   90.00
#
_symmetry.space_group_name_H-M   'P 1'
#
loop_
_entity.id
_entity.type
_entity.pdbx_description
1 polymer ?
#
loop_
_entity_poly.entity_id
_entity_poly.type
_entity_poly.pdbx_seq_one_letter_code
_entity_poly.pdbx_strand_id
1 'polypeptide(L)'
;MKEQNLNKMISAQHDPELYDIISRFLEQDVHAADQLSVTERHLCVLSALMGCQGKEAFMAELHEAMKDGVDPIAIREAVYQAAAYLGLGRILPFLHMADALMQEHGLSLPLPPQGTTNDDDRFEKGLDKQVQLFGEGMRKQQSEAPQPRRNINRWLAANCFGDYYTRNGLNDAQRELVTSCLILAQGGCENQLRGHTAGNLGVGNDAAKLYGAVEQCMPYIG
;
A
#
# COMPACT_ATOMS: atom_id res chain seq x y z
N MET A 1 -16.38 -1.78 -4.38
CA MET A 1 -16.75 -3.00 -3.58
C MET A 1 -18.09 -3.48 -4.09
N LYS A 2 -18.24 -4.77 -4.40
CA LYS A 2 -19.51 -5.29 -4.94
C LYS A 2 -20.57 -5.39 -3.83
N GLU A 3 -21.84 -5.25 -4.20
CA GLU A 3 -23.01 -5.24 -3.31
C GLU A 3 -23.01 -6.37 -2.26
N GLN A 4 -22.61 -7.59 -2.65
CA GLN A 4 -22.55 -8.74 -1.74
C GLN A 4 -21.53 -8.56 -0.60
N ASN A 5 -20.42 -7.88 -0.83
CA ASN A 5 -19.42 -7.67 0.21
C ASN A 5 -19.72 -6.46 1.07
N LEU A 6 -20.35 -5.42 0.51
CA LEU A 6 -20.87 -4.32 1.31
C LEU A 6 -21.93 -4.81 2.29
N ASN A 7 -22.85 -5.69 1.86
CA ASN A 7 -23.91 -6.22 2.72
C ASN A 7 -23.39 -7.14 3.86
N LYS A 8 -22.16 -7.67 3.75
CA LYS A 8 -21.51 -8.38 4.87
C LYS A 8 -21.01 -7.43 5.96
N MET A 9 -20.70 -6.18 5.60
CA MET A 9 -20.19 -5.16 6.52
C MET A 9 -21.30 -4.28 7.07
N ILE A 10 -22.22 -3.85 6.21
CA ILE A 10 -23.38 -3.01 6.54
C ILE A 10 -24.62 -3.80 6.10
N SER A 11 -25.42 -4.24 7.05
CA SER A 11 -26.63 -5.00 6.73
C SER A 11 -27.69 -4.07 6.13
N ALA A 12 -28.03 -4.27 4.87
CA ALA A 12 -29.15 -3.54 4.24
C ALA A 12 -30.50 -3.75 4.97
N GLN A 13 -30.64 -4.82 5.74
CA GLN A 13 -31.84 -5.07 6.55
C GLN A 13 -31.85 -4.30 7.88
N HIS A 14 -30.68 -4.12 8.51
CA HIS A 14 -30.58 -3.46 9.82
C HIS A 14 -30.33 -1.95 9.69
N ASP A 15 -29.51 -1.56 8.73
CA ASP A 15 -29.07 -0.18 8.51
C ASP A 15 -29.27 0.26 7.05
N PRO A 16 -30.53 0.24 6.52
CA PRO A 16 -30.79 0.46 5.09
C PRO A 16 -30.33 1.86 4.61
N GLU A 17 -30.52 2.89 5.40
CA GLU A 17 -30.15 4.25 5.00
C GLU A 17 -28.62 4.41 4.85
N LEU A 18 -27.84 3.86 5.80
CA LEU A 18 -26.37 3.90 5.72
C LEU A 18 -25.89 3.02 4.55
N TYR A 19 -26.49 1.84 4.37
CA TYR A 19 -26.19 0.97 3.23
C TYR A 19 -26.39 1.69 1.91
N ASP A 20 -27.52 2.37 1.72
CA ASP A 20 -27.83 3.09 0.48
C ASP A 20 -26.89 4.29 0.24
N ILE A 21 -26.53 5.03 1.31
CA ILE A 21 -25.58 6.13 1.22
C ILE A 21 -24.20 5.64 0.76
N ILE A 22 -23.68 4.62 1.44
CA ILE A 22 -22.33 4.10 1.16
C ILE A 22 -22.28 3.38 -0.19
N SER A 23 -23.32 2.59 -0.54
CA SER A 23 -23.40 1.91 -1.83
C SER A 23 -23.39 2.91 -2.98
N ARG A 24 -24.21 3.96 -2.89
CA ARG A 24 -24.25 5.01 -3.91
C ARG A 24 -22.91 5.72 -4.05
N PHE A 25 -22.28 6.10 -2.94
CA PHE A 25 -20.99 6.76 -2.97
C PHE A 25 -19.90 5.87 -3.59
N LEU A 26 -19.83 4.59 -3.18
CA LEU A 26 -18.86 3.64 -3.73
C LEU A 26 -19.06 3.36 -5.22
N GLU A 27 -20.30 3.08 -5.65
CA GLU A 27 -20.54 2.56 -6.97
C GLU A 27 -20.85 3.63 -8.02
N GLN A 28 -21.60 4.67 -7.65
CA GLN A 28 -22.04 5.68 -8.58
C GLN A 28 -21.10 6.88 -8.64
N ASP A 29 -20.50 7.27 -7.53
CA ASP A 29 -19.60 8.42 -7.49
C ASP A 29 -18.14 8.00 -7.70
N VAL A 30 -17.58 7.19 -6.78
CA VAL A 30 -16.16 6.87 -6.75
C VAL A 30 -15.76 5.90 -7.87
N HIS A 31 -16.50 4.80 -8.04
CA HIS A 31 -16.17 3.81 -9.05
C HIS A 31 -16.37 4.34 -10.49
N ALA A 32 -17.34 5.20 -10.69
CA ALA A 32 -17.57 5.83 -12.01
C ALA A 32 -16.46 6.83 -12.40
N ALA A 33 -15.76 7.41 -11.41
CA ALA A 33 -14.64 8.33 -11.60
C ALA A 33 -13.27 7.61 -11.72
N ASP A 34 -13.23 6.27 -11.60
CA ASP A 34 -11.99 5.48 -11.53
C ASP A 34 -11.14 5.62 -12.80
N GLN A 35 -9.89 6.07 -12.62
CA GLN A 35 -8.88 6.22 -13.66
C GLN A 35 -7.69 5.27 -13.47
N LEU A 36 -7.76 4.39 -12.47
CA LEU A 36 -6.72 3.42 -12.14
C LEU A 36 -6.97 2.11 -12.90
N SER A 37 -5.91 1.36 -13.16
CA SER A 37 -6.09 -0.04 -13.52
C SER A 37 -6.72 -0.82 -12.36
N VAL A 38 -7.38 -1.94 -12.67
CA VAL A 38 -8.01 -2.81 -11.67
C VAL A 38 -7.03 -3.15 -10.54
N THR A 39 -5.80 -3.52 -10.89
CA THR A 39 -4.74 -3.84 -9.91
C THR A 39 -4.38 -2.64 -9.05
N GLU A 40 -4.13 -1.47 -9.64
CA GLU A 40 -3.76 -0.26 -8.89
C GLU A 40 -4.87 0.15 -7.92
N ARG A 41 -6.13 0.13 -8.35
CA ARG A 41 -7.29 0.44 -7.50
C ARG A 41 -7.31 -0.46 -6.26
N HIS A 42 -7.26 -1.78 -6.44
CA HIS A 42 -7.27 -2.71 -5.31
C HIS A 42 -6.07 -2.52 -4.39
N LEU A 43 -4.86 -2.32 -4.94
CA LEU A 43 -3.67 -2.07 -4.13
C LEU A 43 -3.78 -0.77 -3.32
N CYS A 44 -4.33 0.31 -3.89
CA CYS A 44 -4.56 1.57 -3.19
C CYS A 44 -5.55 1.40 -2.04
N VAL A 45 -6.70 0.78 -2.29
CA VAL A 45 -7.74 0.56 -1.26
C VAL A 45 -7.23 -0.35 -0.15
N LEU A 46 -6.61 -1.49 -0.48
CA LEU A 46 -6.00 -2.39 0.51
C LEU A 46 -4.95 -1.67 1.36
N SER A 47 -4.15 -0.80 0.75
CA SER A 47 -3.14 -0.01 1.45
C SER A 47 -3.76 1.01 2.39
N ALA A 48 -4.77 1.74 1.94
CA ALA A 48 -5.50 2.68 2.80
C ALA A 48 -6.16 1.96 4.00
N LEU A 49 -6.78 0.80 3.75
CA LEU A 49 -7.39 -0.02 4.80
C LEU A 49 -6.37 -0.54 5.82
N MET A 50 -5.15 -0.90 5.40
CA MET A 50 -4.07 -1.19 6.34
C MET A 50 -3.67 0.07 7.13
N GLY A 51 -3.57 1.23 6.48
CA GLY A 51 -3.24 2.51 7.12
C GLY A 51 -4.22 2.90 8.22
N CYS A 52 -5.52 2.85 7.95
CA CYS A 52 -6.58 3.17 8.92
C CYS A 52 -6.99 1.99 9.83
N GLN A 53 -6.35 0.82 9.69
CA GLN A 53 -6.64 -0.41 10.47
C GLN A 53 -8.07 -0.97 10.26
N GLY A 54 -8.63 -0.78 9.08
CA GLY A 54 -9.98 -1.21 8.67
C GLY A 54 -10.05 -2.69 8.29
N LYS A 55 -9.98 -3.60 9.26
CA LYS A 55 -9.82 -5.06 9.05
C LYS A 55 -10.99 -5.70 8.30
N GLU A 56 -12.23 -5.37 8.67
CA GLU A 56 -13.42 -5.94 8.04
C GLU A 56 -13.50 -5.54 6.56
N ALA A 57 -13.29 -4.26 6.28
CA ALA A 57 -13.28 -3.74 4.91
C ALA A 57 -12.09 -4.29 4.11
N PHE A 58 -10.92 -4.47 4.75
CA PHE A 58 -9.75 -5.09 4.11
C PHE A 58 -10.06 -6.52 3.64
N MET A 59 -10.69 -7.34 4.47
CA MET A 59 -11.06 -8.70 4.07
C MET A 59 -12.05 -8.70 2.90
N ALA A 60 -13.04 -7.81 2.92
CA ALA A 60 -13.99 -7.67 1.83
C ALA A 60 -13.31 -7.24 0.52
N GLU A 61 -12.42 -6.25 0.59
CA GLU A 61 -11.66 -5.77 -0.56
C GLU A 61 -10.67 -6.83 -1.08
N LEU A 62 -10.03 -7.58 -0.19
CA LEU A 62 -9.11 -8.66 -0.54
C LEU A 62 -9.83 -9.77 -1.35
N HIS A 63 -11.06 -10.13 -0.95
CA HIS A 63 -11.89 -11.05 -1.72
C HIS A 63 -12.18 -10.52 -3.14
N GLU A 64 -12.51 -9.25 -3.29
CA GLU A 64 -12.74 -8.65 -4.62
C GLU A 64 -11.45 -8.61 -5.44
N ALA A 65 -10.32 -8.24 -4.84
CA ALA A 65 -9.02 -8.21 -5.51
C ALA A 65 -8.64 -9.60 -6.07
N MET A 66 -8.80 -10.65 -5.27
CA MET A 66 -8.55 -12.03 -5.71
C MET A 66 -9.51 -12.46 -6.82
N LYS A 67 -10.79 -12.10 -6.73
CA LYS A 67 -11.81 -12.41 -7.74
C LYS A 67 -11.59 -11.67 -9.06
N ASP A 68 -11.12 -10.43 -8.99
CA ASP A 68 -10.81 -9.59 -10.15
C ASP A 68 -9.43 -9.92 -10.75
N GLY A 69 -8.73 -10.94 -10.21
CA GLY A 69 -7.51 -11.51 -10.76
C GLY A 69 -6.24 -10.72 -10.44
N VAL A 70 -6.23 -9.93 -9.37
CA VAL A 70 -5.00 -9.28 -8.90
C VAL A 70 -4.00 -10.36 -8.48
N ASP A 71 -2.75 -10.22 -8.97
CA ASP A 71 -1.68 -11.18 -8.66
C ASP A 71 -1.48 -11.29 -7.14
N PRO A 72 -1.58 -12.50 -6.57
CA PRO A 72 -1.32 -12.74 -5.14
C PRO A 72 0.06 -12.25 -4.68
N ILE A 73 1.07 -12.28 -5.58
CA ILE A 73 2.39 -11.71 -5.29
C ILE A 73 2.28 -10.20 -5.09
N ALA A 74 1.56 -9.48 -5.95
CA ALA A 74 1.37 -8.03 -5.80
C ALA A 74 0.65 -7.68 -4.49
N ILE A 75 -0.40 -8.43 -4.12
CA ILE A 75 -1.08 -8.27 -2.83
C ILE A 75 -0.12 -8.50 -1.67
N ARG A 76 0.67 -9.57 -1.71
CA ARG A 76 1.67 -9.88 -0.67
C ARG A 76 2.71 -8.78 -0.55
N GLU A 77 3.19 -8.26 -1.67
CA GLU A 77 4.18 -7.18 -1.69
C GLU A 77 3.62 -5.86 -1.15
N ALA A 78 2.33 -5.56 -1.35
CA ALA A 78 1.69 -4.41 -0.70
C ALA A 78 1.64 -4.57 0.84
N VAL A 79 1.34 -5.77 1.36
CA VAL A 79 1.39 -6.06 2.81
C VAL A 79 2.83 -5.96 3.33
N TYR A 80 3.82 -6.44 2.59
CA TYR A 80 5.23 -6.33 2.98
C TYR A 80 5.69 -4.86 2.97
N GLN A 81 5.31 -4.09 1.95
CA GLN A 81 5.58 -2.66 1.87
C GLN A 81 5.01 -1.91 3.09
N ALA A 82 3.81 -2.29 3.54
CA ALA A 82 3.18 -1.71 4.70
C ALA A 82 3.99 -1.92 6.00
N ALA A 83 4.78 -2.99 6.11
CA ALA A 83 5.62 -3.23 7.30
C ALA A 83 6.64 -2.12 7.54
N ALA A 84 7.20 -1.53 6.48
CA ALA A 84 8.17 -0.44 6.57
C ALA A 84 7.55 0.87 7.11
N TYR A 85 6.25 1.09 6.94
CA TYR A 85 5.54 2.33 7.29
C TYR A 85 4.65 2.21 8.51
N LEU A 86 3.96 1.09 8.66
CA LEU A 86 3.02 0.85 9.76
C LEU A 86 3.63 0.08 10.91
N GLY A 87 4.71 -0.65 10.64
CA GLY A 87 5.38 -1.53 11.60
C GLY A 87 4.66 -2.87 11.80
N LEU A 88 5.40 -3.86 12.31
CA LEU A 88 4.95 -5.23 12.47
C LEU A 88 3.65 -5.35 13.29
N GLY A 89 3.53 -4.55 14.35
CA GLY A 89 2.37 -4.63 15.25
C GLY A 89 1.05 -4.32 14.55
N ARG A 90 1.06 -3.44 13.55
CA ARG A 90 -0.15 -3.08 12.81
C ARG A 90 -0.43 -3.99 11.63
N ILE A 91 0.59 -4.56 10.96
CA ILE A 91 0.40 -5.31 9.73
C ILE A 91 0.09 -6.80 9.95
N LEU A 92 0.42 -7.37 11.10
CA LEU A 92 0.25 -8.81 11.36
C LEU A 92 -1.17 -9.32 11.10
N PRO A 93 -2.25 -8.63 11.53
CA PRO A 93 -3.60 -9.10 11.24
C PRO A 93 -3.88 -9.20 9.74
N PHE A 94 -3.43 -8.23 8.96
CA PHE A 94 -3.62 -8.19 7.50
C PHE A 94 -2.79 -9.26 6.78
N LEU A 95 -1.58 -9.53 7.26
CA LEU A 95 -0.76 -10.64 6.76
C LEU A 95 -1.48 -11.98 6.94
N HIS A 96 -2.01 -12.25 8.15
CA HIS A 96 -2.74 -13.48 8.44
C HIS A 96 -4.04 -13.59 7.61
N MET A 97 -4.75 -12.48 7.40
CA MET A 97 -5.94 -12.45 6.54
C MET A 97 -5.58 -12.79 5.10
N ALA A 98 -4.49 -12.21 4.57
CA ALA A 98 -4.03 -12.50 3.23
C ALA A 98 -3.58 -13.97 3.08
N ASP A 99 -2.86 -14.52 4.05
CA ASP A 99 -2.44 -15.93 4.07
C ASP A 99 -3.65 -16.86 4.05
N ALA A 100 -4.63 -16.64 4.92
CA ALA A 100 -5.82 -17.47 5.02
C ALA A 100 -6.60 -17.48 3.71
N LEU A 101 -6.87 -16.29 3.14
CA LEU A 101 -7.63 -16.19 1.90
C LEU A 101 -6.89 -16.80 0.70
N MET A 102 -5.56 -16.61 0.60
CA MET A 102 -4.77 -17.24 -0.45
C MET A 102 -4.85 -18.77 -0.38
N GLN A 103 -4.80 -19.35 0.83
CA GLN A 103 -4.98 -20.79 1.02
C GLN A 103 -6.40 -21.26 0.68
N GLU A 104 -7.45 -20.51 1.03
CA GLU A 104 -8.83 -20.78 0.63
C GLU A 104 -9.00 -20.81 -0.90
N HIS A 105 -8.24 -19.97 -1.62
CA HIS A 105 -8.16 -19.96 -3.09
C HIS A 105 -7.24 -21.05 -3.66
N GLY A 106 -6.74 -21.97 -2.84
CA GLY A 106 -5.91 -23.10 -3.27
C GLY A 106 -4.45 -22.77 -3.56
N LEU A 107 -3.97 -21.59 -3.15
CA LEU A 107 -2.57 -21.23 -3.33
C LEU A 107 -1.70 -21.90 -2.27
N SER A 108 -0.57 -22.45 -2.71
CA SER A 108 0.45 -22.97 -1.79
C SER A 108 1.29 -21.85 -1.22
N LEU A 109 1.47 -21.85 0.10
CA LEU A 109 2.39 -20.93 0.78
C LEU A 109 3.66 -21.68 1.21
N PRO A 110 4.85 -21.04 1.20
CA PRO A 110 5.06 -19.63 0.83
C PRO A 110 4.93 -19.37 -0.67
N LEU A 111 4.53 -18.15 -1.04
CA LEU A 111 4.60 -17.69 -2.43
C LEU A 111 6.08 -17.61 -2.88
N PRO A 112 6.36 -17.65 -4.20
CA PRO A 112 7.71 -17.49 -4.72
C PRO A 112 8.41 -16.25 -4.16
N PRO A 113 9.69 -16.36 -3.73
CA PRO A 113 10.40 -15.26 -3.12
C PRO A 113 10.64 -14.11 -4.11
N GLN A 114 10.52 -12.87 -3.62
CA GLN A 114 10.69 -11.65 -4.40
C GLN A 114 11.91 -10.82 -3.97
N GLY A 115 12.65 -11.25 -2.94
CA GLY A 115 13.83 -10.55 -2.42
C GLY A 115 14.96 -10.48 -3.46
N THR A 116 15.64 -9.35 -3.52
CA THR A 116 16.77 -9.07 -4.45
C THR A 116 18.04 -8.66 -3.73
N THR A 117 17.98 -8.58 -2.41
CA THR A 117 19.09 -8.14 -1.54
C THR A 117 19.47 -9.21 -0.52
N ASN A 118 20.65 -9.07 0.05
CA ASN A 118 21.16 -9.86 1.16
C ASN A 118 21.85 -8.93 2.19
N ASP A 119 22.40 -9.48 3.25
CA ASP A 119 23.02 -8.71 4.35
C ASP A 119 24.19 -7.85 3.89
N ASP A 120 24.92 -8.27 2.84
CA ASP A 120 26.11 -7.57 2.36
C ASP A 120 25.76 -6.36 1.48
N ASP A 121 24.65 -6.40 0.73
CA ASP A 121 24.33 -5.41 -0.29
C ASP A 121 23.07 -4.55 -0.03
N ARG A 122 22.23 -4.95 0.94
CA ARG A 122 20.93 -4.29 1.22
C ARG A 122 21.05 -2.79 1.52
N PHE A 123 22.14 -2.35 2.17
CA PHE A 123 22.34 -0.95 2.49
C PHE A 123 22.65 -0.13 1.23
N GLU A 124 23.62 -0.56 0.43
CA GLU A 124 24.02 0.17 -0.78
C GLU A 124 22.90 0.20 -1.82
N LYS A 125 22.28 -0.95 -2.09
CA LYS A 125 21.12 -1.04 -2.99
C LYS A 125 19.94 -0.19 -2.51
N GLY A 126 19.70 -0.14 -1.21
CA GLY A 126 18.66 0.70 -0.63
C GLY A 126 18.96 2.19 -0.73
N LEU A 127 20.21 2.59 -0.51
CA LEU A 127 20.64 3.97 -0.72
C LEU A 127 20.54 4.38 -2.19
N ASP A 128 20.94 3.50 -3.12
CA ASP A 128 20.77 3.72 -4.55
C ASP A 128 19.28 3.87 -4.92
N LYS A 129 18.41 3.05 -4.35
CA LYS A 129 16.95 3.16 -4.54
C LYS A 129 16.41 4.49 -3.99
N GLN A 130 16.86 4.95 -2.82
CA GLN A 130 16.51 6.28 -2.32
C GLN A 130 16.95 7.41 -3.26
N VAL A 131 18.17 7.32 -3.80
CA VAL A 131 18.68 8.29 -4.76
C VAL A 131 17.86 8.28 -6.04
N GLN A 132 17.52 7.11 -6.54
CA GLN A 132 16.66 6.95 -7.73
C GLN A 132 15.31 7.66 -7.55
N LEU A 133 14.68 7.53 -6.38
CA LEU A 133 13.34 8.07 -6.11
C LEU A 133 13.34 9.53 -5.68
N PHE A 134 14.34 9.96 -4.90
CA PHE A 134 14.33 11.27 -4.21
C PHE A 134 15.56 12.14 -4.51
N GLY A 135 16.46 11.67 -5.35
CA GLY A 135 17.63 12.42 -5.82
C GLY A 135 18.88 12.29 -4.94
N GLU A 136 20.00 12.83 -5.44
CA GLU A 136 21.35 12.73 -4.83
C GLU A 136 21.46 13.31 -3.42
N GLY A 137 20.52 14.16 -3.01
CA GLY A 137 20.45 14.67 -1.64
C GLY A 137 20.39 13.57 -0.58
N MET A 138 19.91 12.36 -0.94
CA MET A 138 19.84 11.21 -0.01
C MET A 138 21.22 10.74 0.42
N ARG A 139 22.23 10.72 -0.48
CA ARG A 139 23.62 10.39 -0.13
C ARG A 139 24.22 11.39 0.85
N LYS A 140 23.97 12.67 0.61
CA LYS A 140 24.41 13.73 1.50
C LYS A 140 23.74 13.62 2.87
N GLN A 141 22.43 13.42 2.91
CA GLN A 141 21.68 13.23 4.17
C GLN A 141 22.20 12.02 4.96
N GLN A 142 22.60 10.95 4.28
CA GLN A 142 23.17 9.77 4.90
C GLN A 142 24.55 10.04 5.49
N SER A 143 25.46 10.67 4.72
CA SER A 143 26.85 10.91 5.15
C SER A 143 26.99 11.99 6.22
N GLU A 144 26.16 13.03 6.16
CA GLU A 144 26.18 14.17 7.09
C GLU A 144 25.19 13.99 8.26
N ALA A 145 24.59 12.82 8.42
CA ALA A 145 23.64 12.57 9.51
C ALA A 145 24.26 12.85 10.88
N PRO A 146 23.63 13.70 11.72
CA PRO A 146 24.09 13.91 13.09
C PRO A 146 24.03 12.60 13.86
N GLN A 147 24.95 12.43 14.80
CA GLN A 147 25.18 11.18 15.53
C GLN A 147 23.90 10.50 16.05
N PRO A 148 22.92 11.20 16.65
CA PRO A 148 21.69 10.57 17.11
C PRO A 148 20.80 9.99 16.00
N ARG A 149 20.92 10.48 14.74
CA ARG A 149 20.12 10.06 13.58
C ARG A 149 20.77 8.99 12.71
N ARG A 150 22.06 8.70 12.91
CA ARG A 150 22.81 7.79 12.01
C ARG A 150 22.17 6.42 11.88
N ASN A 151 21.75 5.83 12.99
CA ASN A 151 21.11 4.52 12.96
C ASN A 151 19.78 4.55 12.23
N ILE A 152 18.94 5.56 12.48
CA ILE A 152 17.63 5.71 11.81
C ILE A 152 17.82 5.86 10.30
N ASN A 153 18.73 6.73 9.85
CA ASN A 153 19.00 6.91 8.43
C ASN A 153 19.55 5.63 7.79
N ARG A 154 20.49 4.93 8.48
CA ARG A 154 21.02 3.65 8.02
C ARG A 154 19.93 2.59 7.88
N TRP A 155 19.05 2.45 8.88
CA TRP A 155 17.94 1.50 8.83
C TRP A 155 16.92 1.88 7.76
N LEU A 156 16.66 3.15 7.56
CA LEU A 156 15.80 3.61 6.48
C LEU A 156 16.36 3.16 5.12
N ALA A 157 17.65 3.38 4.87
CA ALA A 157 18.28 2.91 3.64
C ALA A 157 18.27 1.37 3.54
N ALA A 158 18.79 0.67 4.54
CA ALA A 158 18.96 -0.78 4.47
C ALA A 158 17.63 -1.54 4.53
N ASN A 159 16.76 -1.21 5.50
CA ASN A 159 15.51 -1.95 5.70
C ASN A 159 14.38 -1.44 4.79
N CYS A 160 13.98 -0.15 4.90
CA CYS A 160 12.84 0.33 4.12
C CYS A 160 13.12 0.23 2.60
N PHE A 161 14.24 0.76 2.15
CA PHE A 161 14.55 0.79 0.72
C PHE A 161 15.28 -0.48 0.24
N GLY A 162 16.22 -1.01 1.03
CA GLY A 162 16.96 -2.23 0.68
C GLY A 162 16.12 -3.50 0.74
N ASP A 163 15.41 -3.73 1.84
CA ASP A 163 14.67 -4.99 2.01
C ASP A 163 13.28 -4.97 1.37
N TYR A 164 12.61 -3.81 1.29
CA TYR A 164 11.24 -3.73 0.76
C TYR A 164 11.17 -3.13 -0.64
N TYR A 165 11.78 -1.96 -0.90
CA TYR A 165 11.63 -1.28 -2.20
C TYR A 165 12.34 -1.97 -3.36
N THR A 166 13.43 -2.70 -3.11
CA THR A 166 14.17 -3.42 -4.17
C THR A 166 13.52 -4.72 -4.61
N ARG A 167 12.52 -5.21 -3.87
CA ARG A 167 11.84 -6.48 -4.15
C ARG A 167 11.11 -6.44 -5.50
N ASN A 168 11.02 -7.60 -6.15
CA ASN A 168 10.13 -7.80 -7.30
C ASN A 168 8.65 -7.81 -6.88
N GLY A 169 7.75 -8.12 -7.82
CA GLY A 169 6.30 -8.25 -7.58
C GLY A 169 5.52 -6.93 -7.69
N LEU A 170 6.13 -5.79 -7.34
CA LEU A 170 5.63 -4.44 -7.62
C LEU A 170 6.73 -3.62 -8.29
N ASN A 171 6.36 -2.83 -9.29
CA ASN A 171 7.27 -1.82 -9.85
C ASN A 171 7.32 -0.55 -8.98
N ASP A 172 8.25 0.37 -9.28
CA ASP A 172 8.46 1.58 -8.47
C ASP A 172 7.21 2.48 -8.44
N ALA A 173 6.47 2.58 -9.54
CA ALA A 173 5.24 3.37 -9.60
C ALA A 173 4.15 2.78 -8.68
N GLN A 174 3.98 1.47 -8.69
CA GLN A 174 3.05 0.79 -7.78
C GLN A 174 3.48 0.91 -6.31
N ARG A 175 4.80 0.80 -6.01
CA ARG A 175 5.31 0.95 -4.65
C ARG A 175 5.07 2.35 -4.10
N GLU A 176 5.33 3.40 -4.90
CA GLU A 176 5.06 4.77 -4.48
C GLU A 176 3.57 5.04 -4.29
N LEU A 177 2.71 4.48 -5.15
CA LEU A 177 1.26 4.62 -5.03
C LEU A 177 0.73 3.95 -3.75
N VAL A 178 1.12 2.68 -3.52
CA VAL A 178 0.84 1.91 -2.29
C VAL A 178 1.29 2.67 -1.04
N THR A 179 2.54 3.17 -1.05
CA THR A 179 3.10 3.92 0.07
C THR A 179 2.31 5.19 0.36
N SER A 180 1.95 5.96 -0.67
CA SER A 180 1.14 7.17 -0.49
C SER A 180 -0.22 6.88 0.16
N CYS A 181 -0.91 5.82 -0.27
CA CYS A 181 -2.18 5.41 0.34
C CYS A 181 -2.03 4.95 1.79
N LEU A 182 -0.94 4.22 2.11
CA LEU A 182 -0.62 3.80 3.50
C LEU A 182 -0.48 5.00 4.43
N ILE A 183 0.37 5.96 4.06
CA ILE A 183 0.68 7.12 4.91
C ILE A 183 -0.44 8.15 4.93
N LEU A 184 -1.20 8.30 3.84
CA LEU A 184 -2.41 9.13 3.78
C LEU A 184 -3.42 8.64 4.83
N ALA A 185 -3.72 7.34 4.81
CA ALA A 185 -4.72 6.75 5.70
C ALA A 185 -4.23 6.61 7.15
N GLN A 186 -2.91 6.50 7.39
CA GLN A 186 -2.35 6.49 8.73
C GLN A 186 -2.50 7.85 9.43
N GLY A 187 -2.38 8.96 8.69
CA GLY A 187 -2.38 10.31 9.22
C GLY A 187 -1.12 10.67 10.01
N GLY A 188 -0.94 11.96 10.30
CA GLY A 188 0.19 12.46 11.07
C GLY A 188 1.55 12.34 10.38
N CYS A 189 1.57 12.14 9.06
CA CYS A 189 2.75 11.88 8.24
C CYS A 189 2.85 12.84 7.04
N GLU A 190 2.41 14.08 7.18
CA GLU A 190 2.28 15.05 6.07
C GLU A 190 3.61 15.30 5.35
N ASN A 191 4.72 15.35 6.08
CA ASN A 191 6.04 15.57 5.48
C ASN A 191 6.46 14.35 4.62
N GLN A 192 6.20 13.13 5.09
CA GLN A 192 6.45 11.91 4.34
C GLN A 192 5.54 11.84 3.12
N LEU A 193 4.25 12.18 3.29
CA LEU A 193 3.29 12.20 2.18
C LEU A 193 3.73 13.17 1.07
N ARG A 194 4.21 14.37 1.42
CA ARG A 194 4.78 15.32 0.45
C ARG A 194 5.99 14.73 -0.30
N GLY A 195 6.89 14.06 0.42
CA GLY A 195 8.03 13.38 -0.18
C GLY A 195 7.61 12.30 -1.17
N HIS A 196 6.69 11.44 -0.78
CA HIS A 196 6.18 10.36 -1.63
C HIS A 196 5.27 10.86 -2.77
N THR A 197 4.60 12.01 -2.62
CA THR A 197 3.94 12.69 -3.75
C THR A 197 4.96 13.07 -4.82
N ALA A 198 6.09 13.65 -4.42
CA ALA A 198 7.18 13.97 -5.36
C ALA A 198 7.81 12.69 -5.96
N GLY A 199 8.00 11.64 -5.15
CA GLY A 199 8.45 10.33 -5.60
C GLY A 199 7.53 9.72 -6.66
N ASN A 200 6.21 9.77 -6.44
CA ASN A 200 5.20 9.31 -7.41
C ASN A 200 5.34 10.03 -8.76
N LEU A 201 5.44 11.36 -8.74
CA LEU A 201 5.65 12.14 -9.97
C LEU A 201 6.96 11.74 -10.66
N GLY A 202 8.02 11.49 -9.89
CA GLY A 202 9.33 11.06 -10.38
C GLY A 202 9.33 9.67 -11.06
N VAL A 203 8.45 8.76 -10.64
CA VAL A 203 8.31 7.42 -11.24
C VAL A 203 7.19 7.35 -12.31
N GLY A 204 6.60 8.49 -12.69
CA GLY A 204 5.65 8.57 -13.78
C GLY A 204 4.18 8.45 -13.38
N ASN A 205 3.84 8.43 -12.10
CA ASN A 205 2.46 8.60 -11.65
C ASN A 205 2.12 10.08 -11.71
N ASP A 206 1.25 10.47 -12.63
CA ASP A 206 0.82 11.86 -12.79
C ASP A 206 -0.20 12.30 -11.73
N ALA A 207 -0.56 13.58 -11.76
CA ALA A 207 -1.51 14.14 -10.81
C ALA A 207 -2.90 13.49 -10.92
N ALA A 208 -3.35 13.13 -12.13
CA ALA A 208 -4.64 12.48 -12.32
C ALA A 208 -4.68 11.12 -11.63
N LYS A 209 -3.61 10.31 -11.77
CA LYS A 209 -3.47 9.02 -11.08
C LYS A 209 -3.44 9.19 -9.56
N LEU A 210 -2.74 10.20 -9.04
CA LEU A 210 -2.69 10.48 -7.60
C LEU A 210 -4.06 10.90 -7.05
N TYR A 211 -4.80 11.74 -7.76
CA TYR A 211 -6.18 12.07 -7.38
C TYR A 211 -7.07 10.84 -7.44
N GLY A 212 -6.99 10.04 -8.50
CA GLY A 212 -7.72 8.78 -8.60
C GLY A 212 -7.45 7.84 -7.42
N ALA A 213 -6.19 7.73 -6.98
CA ALA A 213 -5.86 6.94 -5.80
C ALA A 213 -6.50 7.47 -4.51
N VAL A 214 -6.51 8.80 -4.31
CA VAL A 214 -7.18 9.45 -3.17
C VAL A 214 -8.69 9.21 -3.23
N GLU A 215 -9.31 9.42 -4.39
CA GLU A 215 -10.75 9.20 -4.60
C GLU A 215 -11.17 7.78 -4.24
N GLN A 216 -10.41 6.75 -4.67
CA GLN A 216 -10.69 5.36 -4.31
C GLN A 216 -10.53 5.07 -2.80
N CYS A 217 -9.71 5.83 -2.10
CA CYS A 217 -9.54 5.69 -0.65
C CYS A 217 -10.61 6.41 0.18
N MET A 218 -11.21 7.50 -0.34
CA MET A 218 -12.15 8.36 0.39
C MET A 218 -13.30 7.63 1.09
N PRO A 219 -13.95 6.61 0.51
CA PRO A 219 -15.04 5.90 1.18
C PRO A 219 -14.63 5.24 2.50
N TYR A 220 -13.34 5.00 2.70
CA TYR A 220 -12.79 4.25 3.83
C TYR A 220 -12.10 5.12 4.88
N ILE A 221 -11.63 6.30 4.49
CA ILE A 221 -10.81 7.17 5.36
C ILE A 221 -11.38 8.56 5.56
N GLY A 222 -12.40 8.92 4.81
CA GLY A 222 -13.04 10.24 4.86
C GLY A 222 -12.33 11.32 4.04
#